data_077b6ed39209423cab44646f593bd481
#
_entry.id   077b6ed39209423cab44646f593bd481
#
_cell.length_a   1.000
_cell.length_b   1.000
_cell.length_c   1.000
_cell.angle_alpha   90.00
_cell.angle_beta   90.00
_cell.angle_gamma   90.00
#
_symmetry.space_group_name_H-M   'P 1'
#
loop_
_entity.id
_entity.type
_entity.pdbx_description
1 polymer ?
#
loop_
_entity_poly.entity_id
_entity_poly.type
_entity_poly.pdbx_seq_one_letter_code
_entity_poly.pdbx_strand_id
1 'polypeptide(L)'
;MSTITTRDGGEIFYKDWGKGQPIVFSHGWPLSSDDWDAQMLFFVNHGYRVIAHDRRGHGRSAQTSDGHDMDHYADDLAALTAHLDLKQAVHVGHSTGGGEVVHYLARHGESRVAKAVIIAAVPPIMVKTAANPGGLPKEVFDGLQAQLAASRAQFYYDLPAGPFYGYNRPGAKPSQAVIWN
;
A
#
# COMPACT_ATOMS: atom_id res chain seq x y z
N MET A 1 -8.27 -18.63 2.65
CA MET A 1 -7.67 -17.32 2.29
C MET A 1 -6.24 -17.58 1.92
N SER A 2 -5.71 -16.87 0.91
CA SER A 2 -4.32 -17.08 0.51
C SER A 2 -3.41 -16.19 1.37
N THR A 3 -2.49 -16.83 2.10
CA THR A 3 -1.48 -16.15 2.92
C THR A 3 -0.11 -16.73 2.62
N ILE A 4 0.93 -15.94 2.85
CA ILE A 4 2.31 -16.42 2.97
C ILE A 4 2.81 -16.14 4.38
N THR A 5 3.76 -16.93 4.83
CA THR A 5 4.50 -16.67 6.07
C THR A 5 5.85 -16.04 5.71
N THR A 6 6.12 -14.86 6.24
CA THR A 6 7.39 -14.17 6.06
C THR A 6 8.50 -14.78 6.92
N ARG A 7 9.75 -14.36 6.68
CA ARG A 7 10.92 -14.91 7.40
C ARG A 7 10.87 -14.71 8.92
N ASP A 8 10.25 -13.62 9.37
CA ASP A 8 10.05 -13.28 10.78
C ASP A 8 8.76 -13.86 11.39
N GLY A 9 8.03 -14.70 10.61
CA GLY A 9 6.81 -15.39 11.03
C GLY A 9 5.52 -14.61 10.86
N GLY A 10 5.55 -13.42 10.27
CA GLY A 10 4.35 -12.65 9.94
C GLY A 10 3.55 -13.30 8.81
N GLU A 11 2.23 -13.32 8.91
CA GLU A 11 1.36 -13.76 7.82
C GLU A 11 0.92 -12.58 6.97
N ILE A 12 1.15 -12.65 5.66
CA ILE A 12 0.74 -11.65 4.68
C ILE A 12 -0.36 -12.24 3.81
N PHE A 13 -1.55 -11.64 3.90
CA PHE A 13 -2.68 -11.97 3.05
C PHE A 13 -2.48 -11.40 1.63
N TYR A 14 -2.91 -12.15 0.62
CA TYR A 14 -2.94 -11.65 -0.75
C TYR A 14 -4.11 -12.19 -1.57
N LYS A 15 -4.46 -11.46 -2.61
CA LYS A 15 -5.33 -11.84 -3.72
C LYS A 15 -4.46 -12.15 -4.93
N ASP A 16 -4.85 -13.16 -5.73
CA ASP A 16 -4.15 -13.55 -6.95
C ASP A 16 -5.20 -14.02 -7.97
N TRP A 17 -5.46 -13.19 -8.98
CA TRP A 17 -6.51 -13.43 -9.95
C TRP A 17 -5.97 -13.40 -11.37
N GLY A 18 -6.59 -14.22 -12.25
CA GLY A 18 -6.29 -14.23 -13.67
C GLY A 18 -5.01 -14.99 -14.03
N LYS A 19 -4.52 -14.72 -15.24
CA LYS A 19 -3.32 -15.34 -15.84
C LYS A 19 -2.65 -14.32 -16.75
N GLY A 20 -1.39 -14.54 -17.12
CA GLY A 20 -0.62 -13.67 -18.01
C GLY A 20 0.47 -12.90 -17.29
N GLN A 21 0.87 -11.74 -17.83
CA GLN A 21 1.90 -10.92 -17.19
C GLN A 21 1.44 -10.42 -15.82
N PRO A 22 2.25 -10.60 -14.76
CA PRO A 22 1.85 -10.20 -13.43
C PRO A 22 1.83 -8.68 -13.25
N ILE A 23 0.80 -8.18 -12.56
CA ILE A 23 0.73 -6.84 -12.01
C ILE A 23 0.56 -6.98 -10.50
N VAL A 24 1.45 -6.37 -9.72
CA VAL A 24 1.43 -6.41 -8.25
C VAL A 24 1.06 -5.02 -7.72
N PHE A 25 0.03 -4.96 -6.90
CA PHE A 25 -0.51 -3.73 -6.34
C PHE A 25 -0.16 -3.61 -4.85
N SER A 26 0.47 -2.50 -4.49
CA SER A 26 0.79 -2.10 -3.12
C SER A 26 -0.05 -0.90 -2.71
N HIS A 27 -0.90 -1.07 -1.69
CA HIS A 27 -1.87 -0.07 -1.24
C HIS A 27 -1.24 1.07 -0.42
N GLY A 28 -1.96 2.19 -0.29
CA GLY A 28 -1.62 3.30 0.60
C GLY A 28 -1.99 3.03 2.06
N TRP A 29 -1.56 3.93 2.97
CA TRP A 29 -2.03 3.92 4.35
C TRP A 29 -3.32 4.75 4.48
N PRO A 30 -4.31 4.35 5.24
CA PRO A 30 -4.48 3.11 6.03
C PRO A 30 -5.33 2.04 5.31
N LEU A 31 -5.17 1.90 4.03
CA LEU A 31 -5.97 1.08 3.11
C LEU A 31 -5.63 -0.42 3.20
N SER A 32 -6.19 -1.20 2.26
CA SER A 32 -5.94 -2.63 2.10
C SER A 32 -5.88 -3.02 0.62
N SER A 33 -5.71 -4.29 0.31
CA SER A 33 -5.80 -4.80 -1.06
C SER A 33 -7.18 -4.64 -1.69
N ASP A 34 -8.23 -4.40 -0.90
CA ASP A 34 -9.60 -4.23 -1.41
C ASP A 34 -9.77 -2.95 -2.22
N ASP A 35 -8.95 -1.94 -1.94
CA ASP A 35 -8.95 -0.69 -2.71
C ASP A 35 -8.55 -0.86 -4.18
N TRP A 36 -7.93 -2.00 -4.49
CA TRP A 36 -7.50 -2.33 -5.85
C TRP A 36 -8.50 -3.19 -6.63
N ASP A 37 -9.62 -3.61 -6.04
CA ASP A 37 -10.54 -4.58 -6.67
C ASP A 37 -11.04 -4.12 -8.04
N ALA A 38 -11.38 -2.86 -8.20
CA ALA A 38 -11.82 -2.31 -9.48
C ALA A 38 -10.72 -2.37 -10.55
N GLN A 39 -9.49 -2.00 -10.19
CA GLN A 39 -8.33 -2.07 -11.09
C GLN A 39 -7.94 -3.52 -11.37
N MET A 40 -7.95 -4.37 -10.36
CA MET A 40 -7.68 -5.81 -10.53
C MET A 40 -8.68 -6.43 -11.52
N LEU A 41 -9.98 -6.18 -11.35
CA LEU A 41 -11.00 -6.69 -12.28
C LEU A 41 -10.80 -6.16 -13.71
N PHE A 42 -10.45 -4.89 -13.86
CA PHE A 42 -10.14 -4.32 -15.16
C PHE A 42 -9.00 -5.08 -15.84
N PHE A 43 -7.87 -5.26 -15.16
CA PHE A 43 -6.69 -5.91 -15.74
C PHE A 43 -6.88 -7.41 -15.96
N VAL A 44 -7.61 -8.11 -15.09
CA VAL A 44 -7.99 -9.52 -15.32
C VAL A 44 -8.75 -9.66 -16.64
N ASN A 45 -9.72 -8.80 -16.88
CA ASN A 45 -10.51 -8.80 -18.14
C ASN A 45 -9.68 -8.44 -19.38
N HIS A 46 -8.47 -7.91 -19.18
CA HIS A 46 -7.51 -7.61 -20.25
C HIS A 46 -6.36 -8.62 -20.34
N GLY A 47 -6.48 -9.77 -19.67
CA GLY A 47 -5.53 -10.88 -19.83
C GLY A 47 -4.28 -10.79 -18.95
N TYR A 48 -4.31 -10.03 -17.87
CA TYR A 48 -3.23 -9.97 -16.90
C TYR A 48 -3.50 -10.86 -15.68
N ARG A 49 -2.42 -11.33 -15.04
CA ARG A 49 -2.48 -11.88 -13.68
C ARG A 49 -2.28 -10.72 -12.72
N VAL A 50 -3.19 -10.54 -11.77
CA VAL A 50 -3.16 -9.42 -10.83
C VAL A 50 -3.04 -9.91 -9.40
N ILE A 51 -2.12 -9.32 -8.67
CA ILE A 51 -1.85 -9.64 -7.28
C ILE A 51 -1.99 -8.35 -6.46
N ALA A 52 -2.68 -8.43 -5.33
CA ALA A 52 -2.69 -7.36 -4.34
C ALA A 52 -2.56 -7.99 -2.95
N HIS A 53 -1.79 -7.38 -2.07
CA HIS A 53 -1.59 -7.88 -0.71
C HIS A 53 -2.04 -6.84 0.32
N ASP A 54 -2.45 -7.31 1.48
CA ASP A 54 -2.59 -6.46 2.66
C ASP A 54 -1.20 -6.37 3.31
N ARG A 55 -0.65 -5.15 3.43
CA ARG A 55 0.64 -4.93 4.12
C ARG A 55 0.53 -5.40 5.57
N ARG A 56 1.63 -5.84 6.19
CA ARG A 56 1.64 -6.14 7.64
C ARG A 56 1.02 -5.00 8.44
N GLY A 57 0.25 -5.33 9.48
CA GLY A 57 -0.50 -4.37 10.28
C GLY A 57 -1.78 -3.83 9.62
N HIS A 58 -2.13 -4.27 8.41
CA HIS A 58 -3.32 -3.82 7.67
C HIS A 58 -4.21 -4.99 7.28
N GLY A 59 -5.49 -4.70 7.10
CA GLY A 59 -6.48 -5.63 6.56
C GLY A 59 -6.48 -6.99 7.25
N ARG A 60 -6.25 -8.05 6.46
CA ARG A 60 -6.24 -9.46 6.88
C ARG A 60 -4.85 -10.01 7.19
N SER A 61 -3.80 -9.20 6.99
CA SER A 61 -2.44 -9.58 7.37
C SER A 61 -2.22 -9.50 8.88
N ALA A 62 -1.14 -10.15 9.36
CA ALA A 62 -0.79 -10.17 10.76
C ALA A 62 -0.68 -8.76 11.35
N GLN A 63 -1.30 -8.56 12.50
CA GLN A 63 -1.23 -7.33 13.29
C GLN A 63 -0.02 -7.41 14.22
N THR A 64 1.15 -7.15 13.68
CA THR A 64 2.44 -7.23 14.41
C THR A 64 2.65 -5.99 15.27
N SER A 65 3.45 -6.11 16.34
CA SER A 65 3.84 -4.99 17.21
C SER A 65 5.02 -4.18 16.65
N ASP A 66 5.73 -4.74 15.64
CA ASP A 66 6.96 -4.21 15.08
C ASP A 66 7.05 -4.46 13.55
N GLY A 67 8.13 -4.02 12.93
CA GLY A 67 8.33 -4.17 11.49
C GLY A 67 7.48 -3.22 10.64
N HIS A 68 7.01 -2.10 11.21
CA HIS A 68 6.22 -1.10 10.48
C HIS A 68 7.11 -0.04 9.83
N ASP A 69 8.06 -0.49 9.03
CA ASP A 69 9.00 0.34 8.28
C ASP A 69 9.14 -0.16 6.83
N MET A 70 9.78 0.65 5.99
CA MET A 70 9.92 0.35 4.57
C MET A 70 10.82 -0.85 4.29
N ASP A 71 11.77 -1.18 5.17
CA ASP A 71 12.63 -2.35 5.02
C ASP A 71 11.80 -3.63 5.13
N HIS A 72 10.99 -3.75 6.17
CA HIS A 72 10.11 -4.90 6.37
C HIS A 72 9.04 -5.00 5.28
N TYR A 73 8.44 -3.86 4.86
CA TYR A 73 7.45 -3.87 3.77
C TYR A 73 8.06 -4.35 2.46
N ALA A 74 9.28 -3.91 2.14
CA ALA A 74 10.00 -4.37 0.95
C ALA A 74 10.37 -5.86 1.04
N ASP A 75 10.77 -6.34 2.21
CA ASP A 75 11.09 -7.75 2.45
C ASP A 75 9.85 -8.64 2.37
N ASP A 76 8.69 -8.20 2.85
CA ASP A 76 7.41 -8.89 2.71
C ASP A 76 6.98 -8.98 1.23
N LEU A 77 7.11 -7.89 0.49
CA LEU A 77 6.84 -7.85 -0.95
C LEU A 77 7.79 -8.79 -1.70
N ALA A 78 9.06 -8.87 -1.31
CA ALA A 78 10.03 -9.79 -1.87
C ALA A 78 9.66 -11.25 -1.57
N ALA A 79 9.21 -11.55 -0.36
CA ALA A 79 8.74 -12.89 0.01
C ALA A 79 7.52 -13.29 -0.82
N LEU A 80 6.56 -12.39 -1.02
CA LEU A 80 5.37 -12.63 -1.85
C LEU A 80 5.75 -12.88 -3.31
N THR A 81 6.59 -12.04 -3.89
CA THR A 81 7.01 -12.19 -5.29
C THR A 81 7.80 -13.47 -5.53
N ALA A 82 8.61 -13.88 -4.56
CA ALA A 82 9.35 -15.15 -4.61
C ALA A 82 8.42 -16.36 -4.44
N HIS A 83 7.48 -16.32 -3.48
CA HIS A 83 6.51 -17.38 -3.22
C HIS A 83 5.66 -17.69 -4.47
N LEU A 84 5.21 -16.65 -5.17
CA LEU A 84 4.39 -16.78 -6.39
C LEU A 84 5.24 -16.97 -7.67
N ASP A 85 6.57 -17.05 -7.54
CA ASP A 85 7.55 -17.09 -8.64
C ASP A 85 7.28 -16.05 -9.73
N LEU A 86 6.95 -14.82 -9.32
CA LEU A 86 6.64 -13.75 -10.27
C LEU A 86 7.91 -13.34 -11.03
N LYS A 87 7.76 -13.23 -12.35
CA LYS A 87 8.82 -12.79 -13.28
C LYS A 87 8.28 -11.70 -14.17
N GLN A 88 9.11 -10.70 -14.47
CA GLN A 88 8.72 -9.56 -15.30
C GLN A 88 7.42 -8.90 -14.81
N ALA A 89 7.25 -8.76 -13.50
CA ALA A 89 6.07 -8.16 -12.90
C ALA A 89 6.06 -6.63 -13.08
N VAL A 90 4.88 -6.08 -13.28
CA VAL A 90 4.65 -4.64 -13.16
C VAL A 90 4.26 -4.36 -11.71
N HIS A 91 5.06 -3.59 -10.98
CA HIS A 91 4.74 -3.18 -9.61
C HIS A 91 4.06 -1.82 -9.62
N VAL A 92 2.89 -1.73 -9.00
CA VAL A 92 2.09 -0.50 -8.90
C VAL A 92 1.93 -0.15 -7.44
N GLY A 93 2.43 1.01 -7.04
CA GLY A 93 2.35 1.46 -5.65
C GLY A 93 1.67 2.82 -5.51
N HIS A 94 0.69 2.91 -4.62
CA HIS A 94 0.01 4.16 -4.29
C HIS A 94 0.45 4.66 -2.91
N SER A 95 0.74 5.96 -2.80
CA SER A 95 1.09 6.60 -1.52
C SER A 95 2.24 5.84 -0.81
N THR A 96 2.02 5.32 0.39
CA THR A 96 2.97 4.45 1.13
C THR A 96 3.39 3.23 0.30
N GLY A 97 2.47 2.64 -0.48
CA GLY A 97 2.80 1.53 -1.39
C GLY A 97 3.77 1.90 -2.49
N GLY A 98 3.78 3.17 -2.93
CA GLY A 98 4.81 3.67 -3.84
C GLY A 98 6.19 3.71 -3.19
N GLY A 99 6.26 4.11 -1.92
CA GLY A 99 7.50 4.01 -1.13
C GLY A 99 7.98 2.57 -0.98
N GLU A 100 7.08 1.64 -0.70
CA GLU A 100 7.34 0.20 -0.62
C GLU A 100 7.94 -0.34 -1.93
N VAL A 101 7.35 0.00 -3.08
CA VAL A 101 7.86 -0.44 -4.40
C VAL A 101 9.26 0.11 -4.68
N VAL A 102 9.50 1.40 -4.40
CA VAL A 102 10.82 2.01 -4.57
C VAL A 102 11.85 1.34 -3.66
N HIS A 103 11.47 1.07 -2.41
CA HIS A 103 12.34 0.43 -1.44
C HIS A 103 12.63 -1.05 -1.80
N TYR A 104 11.62 -1.77 -2.31
CA TYR A 104 11.79 -3.11 -2.85
C TYR A 104 12.82 -3.14 -3.98
N LEU A 105 12.73 -2.23 -4.95
CA LEU A 105 13.71 -2.13 -6.05
C LEU A 105 15.12 -1.85 -5.53
N ALA A 106 15.27 -0.96 -4.57
CA ALA A 106 16.56 -0.61 -4.00
C ALA A 106 17.22 -1.78 -3.23
N ARG A 107 16.42 -2.60 -2.50
CA ARG A 107 16.93 -3.69 -1.66
C ARG A 107 17.07 -5.02 -2.39
N HIS A 108 16.11 -5.34 -3.25
CA HIS A 108 15.99 -6.66 -3.88
C HIS A 108 16.32 -6.65 -5.38
N GLY A 109 16.52 -5.46 -5.95
CA GLY A 109 16.91 -5.29 -7.36
C GLY A 109 15.74 -5.50 -8.34
N GLU A 110 16.07 -5.48 -9.62
CA GLU A 110 15.10 -5.42 -10.71
C GLU A 110 14.85 -6.78 -11.40
N SER A 111 15.50 -7.85 -10.96
CA SER A 111 15.52 -9.14 -11.68
C SER A 111 14.12 -9.74 -11.92
N ARG A 112 13.14 -9.42 -11.09
CA ARG A 112 11.75 -9.89 -11.20
C ARG A 112 10.80 -8.81 -11.74
N VAL A 113 11.29 -7.60 -12.03
CA VAL A 113 10.48 -6.41 -12.33
C VAL A 113 10.60 -6.02 -13.80
N ALA A 114 9.47 -5.86 -14.48
CA ALA A 114 9.41 -5.29 -15.82
C ALA A 114 9.27 -3.77 -15.77
N LYS A 115 8.40 -3.27 -14.87
CA LYS A 115 8.09 -1.84 -14.72
C LYS A 115 7.68 -1.53 -13.28
N ALA A 116 7.89 -0.28 -12.87
CA ALA A 116 7.32 0.30 -11.66
C ALA A 116 6.41 1.48 -12.03
N VAL A 117 5.23 1.53 -11.43
CA VAL A 117 4.26 2.62 -11.56
C VAL A 117 4.04 3.21 -10.17
N ILE A 118 4.36 4.48 -10.03
CA ILE A 118 4.36 5.18 -8.75
C ILE A 118 3.27 6.25 -8.79
N ILE A 119 2.25 6.09 -7.93
CA ILE A 119 1.06 6.94 -7.91
C ILE A 119 1.02 7.71 -6.60
N ALA A 120 1.10 9.05 -6.67
CA ALA A 120 1.01 9.96 -5.52
C ALA A 120 1.80 9.45 -4.30
N ALA A 121 3.00 8.95 -4.55
CA ALA A 121 3.79 8.21 -3.58
C ALA A 121 4.43 9.09 -2.51
N VAL A 122 4.93 8.43 -1.47
CA VAL A 122 5.64 9.01 -0.32
C VAL A 122 7.11 8.58 -0.33
N PRO A 123 7.92 8.95 -1.29
CA PRO A 123 9.36 8.80 -1.27
C PRO A 123 10.06 10.17 -1.18
N PRO A 124 11.26 10.20 -0.61
CA PRO A 124 11.84 9.17 0.24
C PRO A 124 11.44 9.34 1.70
N ILE A 125 11.00 10.56 2.10
CA ILE A 125 10.64 10.90 3.48
C ILE A 125 9.69 12.10 3.50
N MET A 126 8.61 12.01 4.28
CA MET A 126 7.66 13.13 4.47
C MET A 126 8.02 14.04 5.62
N VAL A 127 8.65 13.50 6.66
CA VAL A 127 8.97 14.24 7.88
C VAL A 127 10.06 15.28 7.59
N LYS A 128 9.88 16.48 8.14
CA LYS A 128 10.88 17.55 8.10
C LYS A 128 12.11 17.15 8.89
N THR A 129 13.26 17.18 8.21
CA THR A 129 14.58 16.91 8.77
C THR A 129 15.60 17.83 8.14
N ALA A 130 16.85 17.78 8.58
CA ALA A 130 17.94 18.50 7.93
C ALA A 130 18.11 18.08 6.45
N ALA A 131 17.86 16.80 6.14
CA ALA A 131 17.92 16.27 4.76
C ALA A 131 16.63 16.56 3.96
N ASN A 132 15.52 16.88 4.62
CA ASN A 132 14.23 17.24 4.02
C ASN A 132 13.64 18.50 4.67
N PRO A 133 14.20 19.69 4.42
CA PRO A 133 13.75 20.93 5.06
C PRO A 133 12.34 21.36 4.63
N GLY A 134 11.86 20.90 3.48
CA GLY A 134 10.49 21.14 2.98
C GLY A 134 9.45 20.16 3.48
N GLY A 135 9.83 19.18 4.31
CA GLY A 135 8.92 18.17 4.85
C GLY A 135 7.92 18.73 5.87
N LEU A 136 6.93 17.90 6.21
CA LEU A 136 5.94 18.22 7.25
C LEU A 136 6.55 18.08 8.65
N PRO A 137 6.18 18.96 9.59
CA PRO A 137 6.56 18.80 10.99
C PRO A 137 6.14 17.42 11.54
N LYS A 138 6.95 16.85 12.44
CA LYS A 138 6.66 15.55 13.06
C LYS A 138 5.31 15.54 13.80
N GLU A 139 4.96 16.66 14.40
CA GLU A 139 3.72 16.86 15.15
C GLU A 139 2.45 16.59 14.31
N VAL A 140 2.52 16.79 13.00
CA VAL A 140 1.41 16.42 12.07
C VAL A 140 1.17 14.92 12.10
N PHE A 141 2.23 14.13 12.04
CA PHE A 141 2.14 12.66 12.08
C PHE A 141 1.75 12.15 13.46
N ASP A 142 2.31 12.75 14.52
CA ASP A 142 1.94 12.43 15.91
C ASP A 142 0.45 12.70 16.15
N GLY A 143 -0.08 13.81 15.59
CA GLY A 143 -1.49 14.14 15.64
C GLY A 143 -2.39 13.11 14.93
N LEU A 144 -1.99 12.62 13.76
CA LEU A 144 -2.72 11.55 13.04
C LEU A 144 -2.72 10.24 13.85
N GLN A 145 -1.58 9.88 14.43
CA GLN A 145 -1.47 8.69 15.29
C GLN A 145 -2.35 8.81 16.53
N ALA A 146 -2.37 9.98 17.17
CA ALA A 146 -3.20 10.25 18.35
C ALA A 146 -4.71 10.15 18.03
N GLN A 147 -5.14 10.68 16.89
CA GLN A 147 -6.54 10.58 16.44
C GLN A 147 -6.92 9.11 16.16
N LEU A 148 -6.05 8.37 15.49
CA LEU A 148 -6.24 6.94 15.23
C LEU A 148 -6.36 6.14 16.54
N ALA A 149 -5.50 6.42 17.51
CA ALA A 149 -5.51 5.77 18.82
C ALA A 149 -6.75 6.12 19.64
N ALA A 150 -7.24 7.36 19.53
CA ALA A 150 -8.45 7.81 20.25
C ALA A 150 -9.72 7.11 19.74
N SER A 151 -9.90 7.00 18.43
CA SER A 151 -11.04 6.30 17.83
C SER A 151 -10.72 5.94 16.36
N ARG A 152 -10.35 4.69 16.13
CA ARG A 152 -10.04 4.21 14.78
C ARG A 152 -11.21 4.36 13.81
N ALA A 153 -12.43 4.06 14.25
CA ALA A 153 -13.62 4.16 13.40
C ALA A 153 -13.91 5.62 13.02
N GLN A 154 -13.82 6.55 13.98
CA GLN A 154 -14.00 7.97 13.70
C GLN A 154 -12.90 8.51 12.80
N PHE A 155 -11.65 8.11 13.04
CA PHE A 155 -10.53 8.52 12.21
C PHE A 155 -10.71 8.09 10.73
N TYR A 156 -11.13 6.85 10.48
CA TYR A 156 -11.38 6.36 9.12
C TYR A 156 -12.58 7.05 8.45
N TYR A 157 -13.57 7.46 9.22
CA TYR A 157 -14.68 8.26 8.71
C TYR A 157 -14.26 9.68 8.33
N ASP A 158 -13.44 10.34 9.16
CA ASP A 158 -13.04 11.73 8.98
C ASP A 158 -11.93 11.90 7.91
N LEU A 159 -11.03 10.92 7.80
CA LEU A 159 -9.88 11.01 6.91
C LEU A 159 -10.26 11.20 5.43
N PRO A 160 -11.18 10.43 4.84
CA PRO A 160 -11.63 10.64 3.46
C PRO A 160 -12.45 11.93 3.29
N ALA A 161 -13.25 12.29 4.30
CA ALA A 161 -14.04 13.51 4.29
C ALA A 161 -13.18 14.78 4.41
N GLY A 162 -11.93 14.64 4.84
CA GLY A 162 -10.97 15.73 5.01
C GLY A 162 -10.15 16.05 3.76
N PRO A 163 -9.09 16.84 3.91
CA PRO A 163 -8.25 17.29 2.80
C PRO A 163 -7.35 16.18 2.24
N PHE A 164 -7.22 15.06 2.90
CA PHE A 164 -6.26 14.00 2.54
C PHE A 164 -6.54 13.42 1.15
N TYR A 165 -7.82 13.07 0.88
CA TYR A 165 -8.27 12.63 -0.44
C TYR A 165 -8.93 13.76 -1.25
N GLY A 166 -9.21 14.89 -0.62
CA GLY A 166 -9.86 16.03 -1.25
C GLY A 166 -11.36 15.82 -1.51
N TYR A 167 -12.00 14.87 -0.86
CA TYR A 167 -13.45 14.60 -1.01
C TYR A 167 -14.33 15.70 -0.42
N ASN A 168 -13.77 16.55 0.43
CA ASN A 168 -14.42 17.73 0.98
C ASN A 168 -14.39 18.94 0.04
N ARG A 169 -13.73 18.86 -1.12
CA ARG A 169 -13.62 20.00 -2.05
C ARG A 169 -14.92 20.22 -2.81
N PRO A 170 -15.31 21.46 -3.09
CA PRO A 170 -16.43 21.75 -3.97
C PRO A 170 -16.26 21.06 -5.33
N GLY A 171 -17.30 20.37 -5.79
CA GLY A 171 -17.28 19.62 -7.05
C GLY A 171 -16.59 18.26 -6.99
N ALA A 172 -16.22 17.77 -5.82
CA ALA A 172 -15.76 16.39 -5.66
C ALA A 172 -16.84 15.42 -6.16
N LYS A 173 -16.43 14.41 -6.94
CA LYS A 173 -17.36 13.47 -7.60
C LYS A 173 -17.65 12.19 -6.81
N PRO A 174 -16.84 11.77 -5.79
CA PRO A 174 -17.15 10.55 -5.08
C PRO A 174 -18.52 10.59 -4.40
N SER A 175 -19.25 9.49 -4.46
CA SER A 175 -20.51 9.36 -3.71
C SER A 175 -20.22 9.21 -2.22
N GLN A 176 -21.22 9.50 -1.37
CA GLN A 176 -21.10 9.25 0.06
C GLN A 176 -20.80 7.77 0.36
N ALA A 177 -21.32 6.85 -0.44
CA ALA A 177 -21.01 5.44 -0.30
C ALA A 177 -19.52 5.13 -0.49
N VAL A 178 -18.84 5.79 -1.43
CA VAL A 178 -17.39 5.66 -1.62
C VAL A 178 -16.60 6.27 -0.46
N ILE A 179 -17.09 7.39 0.11
CA ILE A 179 -16.44 8.05 1.25
C ILE A 179 -16.55 7.20 2.53
N TRP A 180 -17.65 6.44 2.68
CA TRP A 180 -17.95 5.66 3.89
C TRP A 180 -17.51 4.18 3.81
N ASN A 181 -17.08 3.72 2.64
CA ASN A 181 -16.58 2.35 2.46
C ASN A 181 -15.10 2.23 2.84
#